data_123fe56ede0a6e57b8181e900daa0642
#
_entry.id   123fe56ede0a6e57b8181e900daa0642
#
_cell.length_a   1.000
_cell.length_b   1.000
_cell.length_c   1.000
_cell.angle_alpha   90.00
_cell.angle_beta   90.00
_cell.angle_gamma   90.00
#
_symmetry.space_group_name_H-M   'P 1'
#
loop_
_entity.id
_entity.type
_entity.pdbx_description
1 polymer ?
#
loop_
_entity_poly.entity_id
_entity_poly.type
_entity_poly.pdbx_seq_one_letter_code
_entity_poly.pdbx_strand_id
1 'polypeptide(L)'
;IGVSAFEGCTSLSKIDLSTLRNTGERAFKDCTNLKQVTLSENTKLASAMFVNTGIETIDIYEKVQIPTFCFAQCEKLQTVNIHNNLIVISKGAFSECHSLKNVNFIGEVKEIGEQAFYECSSIQKIVLPNNQVTLGNYCFYRCESLTEVEFQSNTEIVENLGSVFQNTNLTTFIVSPKNTKYTTVDGLLLDKLGTTIVFAATAKAYGDLVLDEKYVAIADSAFCGANITTLTVLNSKLRIGNYAFVNCENLEKVILPAKAGVVIGNHAFNYASSLVGVENLAYVKEIGDYAFANTGSLKVELGANANVGEGAFFQSKIVYVKLGANSNFGLGAFQKCSYLEEVAMPEAGNVHFGVACFANDIKLSKIDLSKLDETIERETFYGCVSL
;
A
#
# COMPACT_ATOMS: atom_id res chain seq x y z
N ILE A 1 -32.50 -9.65 22.88
CA ILE A 1 -31.82 -8.62 23.72
C ILE A 1 -31.86 -7.30 22.95
N GLY A 2 -32.29 -6.23 23.63
CA GLY A 2 -32.42 -4.88 23.04
C GLY A 2 -31.08 -4.17 22.90
N VAL A 3 -31.11 -3.02 22.19
CA VAL A 3 -29.96 -2.11 22.04
C VAL A 3 -29.43 -1.70 23.42
N SER A 4 -28.13 -1.76 23.64
CA SER A 4 -27.41 -1.36 24.87
C SER A 4 -27.96 -2.03 26.17
N ALA A 5 -28.67 -3.15 26.08
CA ALA A 5 -29.40 -3.71 27.26
C ALA A 5 -28.51 -4.06 28.46
N PHE A 6 -27.24 -4.39 28.23
CA PHE A 6 -26.24 -4.70 29.27
C PHE A 6 -25.00 -3.81 29.14
N GLU A 7 -25.09 -2.68 28.42
CA GLU A 7 -23.96 -1.77 28.25
C GLU A 7 -23.43 -1.30 29.62
N GLY A 8 -22.12 -1.42 29.84
CA GLY A 8 -21.49 -1.05 31.11
C GLY A 8 -21.73 -2.00 32.29
N CYS A 9 -22.29 -3.18 32.06
CA CYS A 9 -22.44 -4.19 33.11
C CYS A 9 -21.10 -4.82 33.49
N THR A 10 -20.24 -4.09 34.15
CA THR A 10 -18.84 -4.46 34.45
C THR A 10 -18.69 -5.68 35.37
N SER A 11 -19.72 -6.09 36.10
CA SER A 11 -19.71 -7.29 36.97
C SER A 11 -20.14 -8.56 36.21
N LEU A 12 -20.68 -8.43 34.98
CA LEU A 12 -21.10 -9.59 34.19
C LEU A 12 -19.87 -10.35 33.73
N SER A 13 -19.73 -11.64 34.09
CA SER A 13 -18.54 -12.44 33.78
C SER A 13 -18.78 -13.51 32.71
N LYS A 14 -20.02 -13.95 32.53
CA LYS A 14 -20.40 -14.97 31.54
C LYS A 14 -21.83 -14.74 31.06
N ILE A 15 -22.08 -15.13 29.80
CA ILE A 15 -23.41 -15.13 29.21
C ILE A 15 -23.55 -16.26 28.20
N ASP A 16 -24.68 -16.94 28.21
CA ASP A 16 -25.05 -17.93 27.20
C ASP A 16 -26.12 -17.34 26.29
N LEU A 17 -25.77 -17.15 25.03
CA LEU A 17 -26.63 -16.60 23.98
C LEU A 17 -27.06 -17.67 22.96
N SER A 18 -26.73 -18.94 23.21
CA SER A 18 -26.94 -20.04 22.25
C SER A 18 -28.41 -20.23 21.85
N THR A 19 -29.34 -19.88 22.71
CA THR A 19 -30.79 -19.97 22.44
C THR A 19 -31.38 -18.69 21.84
N LEU A 20 -30.63 -17.60 21.81
CA LEU A 20 -31.10 -16.29 21.35
C LEU A 20 -30.85 -16.08 19.86
N ARG A 21 -31.88 -15.62 19.17
CA ARG A 21 -31.80 -15.35 17.72
C ARG A 21 -31.48 -13.91 17.38
N ASN A 22 -31.92 -12.96 18.19
CA ASN A 22 -31.74 -11.53 17.91
C ASN A 22 -31.05 -10.84 19.08
N THR A 23 -30.03 -10.07 18.74
CA THR A 23 -29.27 -9.26 19.69
C THR A 23 -29.22 -7.81 19.21
N GLY A 24 -29.21 -6.89 20.15
CA GLY A 24 -29.19 -5.45 19.87
C GLY A 24 -27.77 -4.92 19.74
N GLU A 25 -27.65 -3.81 19.01
CA GLU A 25 -26.41 -3.04 18.91
C GLU A 25 -25.91 -2.65 20.31
N ARG A 26 -24.60 -2.73 20.55
CA ARG A 26 -23.93 -2.39 21.83
C ARG A 26 -24.47 -3.16 23.06
N ALA A 27 -25.17 -4.29 22.84
CA ALA A 27 -25.87 -4.97 23.94
C ALA A 27 -24.99 -5.30 25.14
N PHE A 28 -23.70 -5.60 24.93
CA PHE A 28 -22.72 -5.90 25.99
C PHE A 28 -21.49 -5.00 25.95
N LYS A 29 -21.58 -3.84 25.29
CA LYS A 29 -20.47 -2.90 25.22
C LYS A 29 -20.04 -2.50 26.64
N ASP A 30 -18.72 -2.36 26.84
CA ASP A 30 -18.10 -1.99 28.13
C ASP A 30 -18.35 -2.99 29.29
N CYS A 31 -18.75 -4.24 28.98
CA CYS A 31 -18.79 -5.32 29.96
C CYS A 31 -17.36 -5.87 30.19
N THR A 32 -16.49 -5.11 30.84
CA THR A 32 -15.03 -5.37 30.92
C THR A 32 -14.63 -6.68 31.61
N ASN A 33 -15.52 -7.29 32.42
CA ASN A 33 -15.29 -8.60 33.05
C ASN A 33 -15.98 -9.76 32.32
N LEU A 34 -16.67 -9.49 31.19
CA LEU A 34 -17.33 -10.55 30.42
C LEU A 34 -16.30 -11.39 29.68
N LYS A 35 -15.92 -12.54 30.27
CA LYS A 35 -14.87 -13.42 29.77
C LYS A 35 -15.39 -14.55 28.90
N GLN A 36 -16.59 -15.03 29.17
CA GLN A 36 -17.17 -16.22 28.53
C GLN A 36 -18.49 -15.87 27.85
N VAL A 37 -18.52 -16.06 26.56
CA VAL A 37 -19.71 -15.89 25.71
C VAL A 37 -19.94 -17.17 24.92
N THR A 38 -21.12 -17.77 25.09
CA THR A 38 -21.52 -18.92 24.29
C THR A 38 -22.43 -18.46 23.16
N LEU A 39 -22.02 -18.70 21.93
CA LEU A 39 -22.79 -18.43 20.73
C LEU A 39 -23.23 -19.74 20.08
N SER A 40 -24.22 -19.70 19.21
CA SER A 40 -24.62 -20.81 18.34
C SER A 40 -24.85 -20.30 16.90
N GLU A 41 -25.10 -21.21 15.97
CA GLU A 41 -25.45 -20.84 14.59
C GLU A 41 -26.78 -20.09 14.45
N ASN A 42 -27.59 -20.03 15.50
CA ASN A 42 -28.82 -19.24 15.54
C ASN A 42 -28.62 -17.84 16.12
N THR A 43 -27.51 -17.58 16.80
CA THR A 43 -27.22 -16.27 17.40
C THR A 43 -26.79 -15.28 16.33
N LYS A 44 -27.58 -14.26 16.08
CA LYS A 44 -27.19 -13.16 15.18
C LYS A 44 -26.43 -12.11 15.97
N LEU A 45 -25.24 -11.80 15.50
CA LEU A 45 -24.42 -10.72 16.05
C LEU A 45 -24.95 -9.36 15.62
N ALA A 46 -24.68 -8.32 16.40
CA ALA A 46 -25.05 -6.94 16.10
C ALA A 46 -23.81 -6.02 16.12
N SER A 47 -23.92 -4.84 15.51
CA SER A 47 -22.83 -3.86 15.48
C SER A 47 -22.40 -3.45 16.89
N ALA A 48 -21.10 -3.34 17.10
CA ALA A 48 -20.47 -2.94 18.36
C ALA A 48 -20.93 -3.75 19.60
N MET A 49 -21.47 -4.95 19.39
CA MET A 49 -22.15 -5.71 20.45
C MET A 49 -21.27 -6.01 21.64
N PHE A 50 -20.00 -6.30 21.43
CA PHE A 50 -19.04 -6.70 22.46
C PHE A 50 -17.82 -5.75 22.55
N VAL A 51 -17.98 -4.49 22.13
CA VAL A 51 -16.88 -3.50 22.24
C VAL A 51 -16.38 -3.43 23.70
N ASN A 52 -15.05 -3.44 23.86
CA ASN A 52 -14.38 -3.29 25.16
C ASN A 52 -14.88 -4.30 26.22
N THR A 53 -14.99 -5.57 25.81
CA THR A 53 -15.29 -6.68 26.73
C THR A 53 -14.04 -7.44 27.14
N GLY A 54 -14.18 -8.22 28.23
CA GLY A 54 -13.10 -9.07 28.76
C GLY A 54 -12.97 -10.44 28.09
N ILE A 55 -13.60 -10.67 26.92
CA ILE A 55 -13.59 -11.95 26.20
C ILE A 55 -12.15 -12.36 25.88
N GLU A 56 -11.78 -13.59 26.23
CA GLU A 56 -10.44 -14.16 25.98
C GLU A 56 -10.40 -15.04 24.73
N THR A 57 -11.49 -15.76 24.46
CA THR A 57 -11.66 -16.63 23.26
C THR A 57 -13.10 -16.55 22.80
N ILE A 58 -13.31 -16.56 21.47
CA ILE A 58 -14.65 -16.57 20.89
C ILE A 58 -14.76 -17.54 19.72
N ASP A 59 -15.81 -18.38 19.75
CA ASP A 59 -16.23 -19.25 18.66
C ASP A 59 -17.40 -18.61 17.93
N ILE A 60 -17.24 -18.36 16.64
CA ILE A 60 -18.22 -17.63 15.79
C ILE A 60 -18.78 -18.59 14.77
N TYR A 61 -20.11 -18.72 14.75
CA TYR A 61 -20.89 -19.61 13.87
C TYR A 61 -21.74 -18.80 12.87
N GLU A 62 -21.53 -17.48 12.77
CA GLU A 62 -22.22 -16.62 11.80
C GLU A 62 -21.95 -17.07 10.37
N LYS A 63 -22.96 -16.90 9.51
CA LYS A 63 -22.88 -17.31 8.09
C LYS A 63 -22.89 -16.11 7.14
N VAL A 64 -23.34 -14.94 7.60
CA VAL A 64 -23.50 -13.76 6.75
C VAL A 64 -22.38 -12.77 7.04
N GLN A 65 -22.31 -12.26 8.28
CA GLN A 65 -21.32 -11.25 8.62
C GLN A 65 -20.98 -11.24 10.11
N ILE A 66 -19.73 -10.91 10.42
CA ILE A 66 -19.36 -10.37 11.71
C ILE A 66 -19.56 -8.86 11.59
N PRO A 67 -20.50 -8.24 12.33
CA PRO A 67 -20.88 -6.85 12.11
C PRO A 67 -19.77 -5.86 12.46
N THR A 68 -19.95 -4.63 11.99
CA THR A 68 -19.03 -3.51 12.20
C THR A 68 -18.73 -3.30 13.70
N PHE A 69 -17.44 -3.23 14.04
CA PHE A 69 -16.91 -3.07 15.40
C PHE A 69 -17.41 -4.08 16.43
N CYS A 70 -17.92 -5.26 16.00
CA CYS A 70 -18.60 -6.20 16.90
C CYS A 70 -17.75 -6.57 18.13
N PHE A 71 -16.45 -6.79 17.95
CA PHE A 71 -15.48 -7.15 19.00
C PHE A 71 -14.35 -6.12 19.11
N ALA A 72 -14.56 -4.89 18.67
CA ALA A 72 -13.51 -3.86 18.75
C ALA A 72 -13.08 -3.61 20.20
N GLN A 73 -11.81 -3.30 20.41
CA GLN A 73 -11.23 -2.96 21.71
C GLN A 73 -11.36 -4.08 22.78
N CYS A 74 -11.53 -5.33 22.33
CA CYS A 74 -11.49 -6.48 23.26
C CYS A 74 -10.02 -6.79 23.60
N GLU A 75 -9.44 -6.01 24.50
CA GLU A 75 -8.01 -6.07 24.85
C GLU A 75 -7.54 -7.42 25.41
N LYS A 76 -8.45 -8.24 25.91
CA LYS A 76 -8.14 -9.60 26.45
C LYS A 76 -8.29 -10.71 25.40
N LEU A 77 -8.87 -10.42 24.25
CA LEU A 77 -9.16 -11.42 23.21
C LEU A 77 -7.85 -11.95 22.62
N GLN A 78 -7.63 -13.26 22.74
CA GLN A 78 -6.44 -13.96 22.29
C GLN A 78 -6.70 -14.85 21.08
N THR A 79 -7.90 -15.42 20.98
CA THR A 79 -8.24 -16.41 19.95
C THR A 79 -9.65 -16.17 19.39
N VAL A 80 -9.74 -16.15 18.08
CA VAL A 80 -11.00 -16.11 17.32
C VAL A 80 -11.07 -17.34 16.42
N ASN A 81 -12.15 -18.12 16.54
CA ASN A 81 -12.45 -19.27 15.69
C ASN A 81 -13.68 -18.98 14.84
N ILE A 82 -13.54 -18.98 13.51
CA ILE A 82 -14.63 -18.76 12.55
C ILE A 82 -14.96 -20.10 11.92
N HIS A 83 -16.06 -20.72 12.36
CA HIS A 83 -16.40 -22.12 12.06
C HIS A 83 -17.15 -22.29 10.74
N ASN A 84 -17.97 -21.36 10.35
CA ASN A 84 -18.81 -21.46 9.15
C ASN A 84 -18.25 -20.64 7.98
N ASN A 85 -18.75 -20.94 6.78
CA ASN A 85 -18.51 -20.11 5.64
C ASN A 85 -19.17 -18.74 5.86
N LEU A 86 -18.36 -17.72 5.92
CA LEU A 86 -18.74 -16.34 6.24
C LEU A 86 -18.61 -15.47 4.99
N ILE A 87 -19.58 -14.58 4.73
CA ILE A 87 -19.49 -13.65 3.60
C ILE A 87 -18.49 -12.55 3.94
N VAL A 88 -18.66 -11.88 5.10
CA VAL A 88 -17.81 -10.72 5.44
C VAL A 88 -17.50 -10.62 6.94
N ILE A 89 -16.24 -10.28 7.22
CA ILE A 89 -15.82 -9.67 8.48
C ILE A 89 -15.88 -8.16 8.26
N SER A 90 -16.87 -7.49 8.84
CA SER A 90 -17.13 -6.08 8.52
C SER A 90 -16.08 -5.13 9.08
N LYS A 91 -16.16 -3.86 8.69
CA LYS A 91 -15.23 -2.80 9.11
C LYS A 91 -14.98 -2.80 10.62
N GLY A 92 -13.71 -2.82 11.01
CA GLY A 92 -13.25 -2.71 12.40
C GLY A 92 -13.74 -3.82 13.32
N ALA A 93 -14.22 -4.96 12.80
CA ALA A 93 -14.88 -5.99 13.62
C ALA A 93 -14.04 -6.49 14.82
N PHE A 94 -12.71 -6.49 14.68
CA PHE A 94 -11.74 -6.84 15.72
C PHE A 94 -10.66 -5.75 15.89
N SER A 95 -10.96 -4.49 15.53
CA SER A 95 -9.98 -3.42 15.68
C SER A 95 -9.54 -3.24 17.13
N GLU A 96 -8.24 -2.94 17.33
CA GLU A 96 -7.65 -2.67 18.65
C GLU A 96 -7.76 -3.86 19.65
N CYS A 97 -7.82 -5.09 19.12
CA CYS A 97 -7.70 -6.31 19.95
C CYS A 97 -6.21 -6.62 20.19
N HIS A 98 -5.54 -5.82 21.04
CA HIS A 98 -4.09 -5.83 21.19
C HIS A 98 -3.51 -7.18 21.66
N SER A 99 -4.28 -8.05 22.35
CA SER A 99 -3.84 -9.38 22.76
C SER A 99 -4.13 -10.49 21.76
N LEU A 100 -4.78 -10.19 20.62
CA LEU A 100 -5.18 -11.19 19.62
C LEU A 100 -3.96 -11.81 18.96
N LYS A 101 -3.83 -13.15 19.09
CA LYS A 101 -2.71 -13.95 18.55
C LYS A 101 -3.15 -14.89 17.45
N ASN A 102 -4.33 -15.50 17.62
CA ASN A 102 -4.80 -16.58 16.76
C ASN A 102 -6.12 -16.19 16.09
N VAL A 103 -6.13 -16.18 14.76
CA VAL A 103 -7.34 -16.03 13.95
C VAL A 103 -7.46 -17.29 13.09
N ASN A 104 -8.43 -18.15 13.41
CA ASN A 104 -8.60 -19.43 12.77
C ASN A 104 -9.81 -19.40 11.81
N PHE A 105 -9.53 -19.35 10.51
CA PHE A 105 -10.54 -19.48 9.46
C PHE A 105 -10.78 -20.96 9.17
N ILE A 106 -11.75 -21.56 9.84
CA ILE A 106 -12.13 -22.98 9.69
C ILE A 106 -13.03 -23.15 8.46
N GLY A 107 -13.92 -22.19 8.23
CA GLY A 107 -14.72 -22.05 7.02
C GLY A 107 -14.12 -21.07 6.01
N GLU A 108 -14.81 -20.91 4.88
CA GLU A 108 -14.46 -19.89 3.88
C GLU A 108 -14.87 -18.49 4.36
N VAL A 109 -14.03 -17.49 4.07
CA VAL A 109 -14.33 -16.07 4.30
C VAL A 109 -14.12 -15.31 3.00
N LYS A 110 -15.16 -14.67 2.48
CA LYS A 110 -15.09 -13.99 1.17
C LYS A 110 -14.50 -12.59 1.26
N GLU A 111 -14.69 -11.92 2.40
CA GLU A 111 -14.20 -10.55 2.59
C GLU A 111 -13.72 -10.34 4.03
N ILE A 112 -12.52 -9.78 4.16
CA ILE A 112 -12.02 -9.20 5.40
C ILE A 112 -12.03 -7.69 5.18
N GLY A 113 -13.00 -7.02 5.78
CA GLY A 113 -13.33 -5.61 5.52
C GLY A 113 -12.28 -4.62 6.02
N GLU A 114 -12.52 -3.35 5.70
CA GLU A 114 -11.66 -2.24 6.08
C GLU A 114 -11.39 -2.25 7.59
N GLN A 115 -10.10 -2.15 7.98
CA GLN A 115 -9.67 -2.08 9.39
C GLN A 115 -10.11 -3.26 10.27
N ALA A 116 -10.50 -4.40 9.70
CA ALA A 116 -11.09 -5.51 10.46
C ALA A 116 -10.21 -6.00 11.61
N PHE A 117 -8.89 -6.00 11.45
CA PHE A 117 -7.88 -6.34 12.46
C PHE A 117 -6.88 -5.18 12.69
N TYR A 118 -7.34 -3.94 12.54
CA TYR A 118 -6.55 -2.74 12.76
C TYR A 118 -5.96 -2.74 14.19
N GLU A 119 -4.65 -2.51 14.32
CA GLU A 119 -3.93 -2.49 15.60
C GLU A 119 -4.04 -3.79 16.45
N CYS A 120 -4.26 -4.94 15.82
CA CYS A 120 -4.10 -6.24 16.51
C CYS A 120 -2.60 -6.57 16.68
N SER A 121 -1.93 -5.83 17.57
CA SER A 121 -0.46 -5.78 17.67
C SER A 121 0.21 -7.08 18.11
N SER A 122 -0.52 -8.09 18.62
CA SER A 122 0.02 -9.39 19.03
C SER A 122 -0.08 -10.49 17.97
N ILE A 123 -0.71 -10.26 16.81
CA ILE A 123 -0.75 -11.24 15.73
C ILE A 123 0.65 -11.37 15.15
N GLN A 124 1.27 -12.57 15.24
CA GLN A 124 2.60 -12.85 14.68
C GLN A 124 2.51 -13.47 13.29
N LYS A 125 1.50 -14.26 13.06
CA LYS A 125 1.22 -14.97 11.82
C LYS A 125 -0.26 -14.89 11.48
N ILE A 126 -0.57 -14.72 10.19
CA ILE A 126 -1.93 -14.89 9.68
C ILE A 126 -1.94 -15.97 8.59
N VAL A 127 -2.80 -16.96 8.75
CA VAL A 127 -3.10 -17.96 7.71
C VAL A 127 -4.37 -17.49 7.03
N LEU A 128 -4.26 -17.03 5.79
CA LEU A 128 -5.40 -16.50 5.03
C LEU A 128 -6.43 -17.60 4.71
N PRO A 129 -7.72 -17.24 4.52
CA PRO A 129 -8.75 -18.20 4.14
C PRO A 129 -8.38 -19.03 2.90
N ASN A 130 -8.77 -20.31 2.89
CA ASN A 130 -8.43 -21.22 1.78
C ASN A 130 -9.40 -21.09 0.59
N ASN A 131 -9.70 -19.88 0.19
CA ASN A 131 -10.58 -19.52 -0.92
C ASN A 131 -10.17 -18.17 -1.51
N GLN A 132 -10.89 -17.72 -2.52
CA GLN A 132 -10.77 -16.34 -3.00
C GLN A 132 -11.32 -15.37 -1.94
N VAL A 133 -10.50 -14.38 -1.55
CA VAL A 133 -10.81 -13.43 -0.50
C VAL A 133 -10.47 -12.00 -0.92
N THR A 134 -11.36 -11.07 -0.61
CA THR A 134 -11.09 -9.62 -0.69
C THR A 134 -10.54 -9.13 0.65
N LEU A 135 -9.42 -8.39 0.61
CA LEU A 135 -8.82 -7.76 1.78
C LEU A 135 -9.04 -6.25 1.70
N GLY A 136 -9.85 -5.71 2.60
CA GLY A 136 -10.14 -4.28 2.69
C GLY A 136 -8.93 -3.45 3.14
N ASN A 137 -8.97 -2.15 2.82
CA ASN A 137 -7.90 -1.23 3.19
C ASN A 137 -7.61 -1.28 4.70
N TYR A 138 -6.33 -1.29 5.04
CA TYR A 138 -5.85 -1.26 6.43
C TYR A 138 -6.32 -2.43 7.29
N CYS A 139 -6.78 -3.55 6.70
CA CYS A 139 -7.38 -4.62 7.51
C CYS A 139 -6.39 -5.28 8.49
N PHE A 140 -5.08 -5.24 8.24
CA PHE A 140 -4.01 -5.63 9.17
C PHE A 140 -3.04 -4.48 9.49
N TYR A 141 -3.49 -3.23 9.33
CA TYR A 141 -2.66 -2.06 9.63
C TYR A 141 -2.22 -2.03 11.09
N ARG A 142 -0.93 -1.74 11.35
CA ARG A 142 -0.32 -1.75 12.70
C ARG A 142 -0.46 -3.07 13.47
N CYS A 143 -0.56 -4.19 12.78
CA CYS A 143 -0.30 -5.49 13.39
C CYS A 143 1.23 -5.61 13.57
N GLU A 144 1.78 -4.91 14.56
CA GLU A 144 3.23 -4.67 14.69
C GLU A 144 4.05 -5.95 14.95
N SER A 145 3.44 -7.03 15.46
CA SER A 145 4.11 -8.33 15.61
C SER A 145 4.01 -9.23 14.38
N LEU A 146 3.22 -8.83 13.35
CA LEU A 146 2.98 -9.66 12.17
C LEU A 146 4.24 -9.76 11.30
N THR A 147 4.82 -10.96 11.29
CA THR A 147 6.05 -11.26 10.52
C THR A 147 5.82 -12.24 9.38
N GLU A 148 4.69 -12.96 9.39
CA GLU A 148 4.41 -14.03 8.44
C GLU A 148 2.96 -14.04 7.96
N VAL A 149 2.77 -14.15 6.64
CA VAL A 149 1.46 -14.35 6.01
C VAL A 149 1.49 -15.64 5.19
N GLU A 150 0.55 -16.55 5.46
CA GLU A 150 0.44 -17.84 4.79
C GLU A 150 -0.73 -17.88 3.81
N PHE A 151 -0.43 -18.31 2.56
CA PHE A 151 -1.36 -18.56 1.47
C PHE A 151 -1.56 -20.05 1.31
N GLN A 152 -2.75 -20.52 1.56
CA GLN A 152 -3.13 -21.93 1.40
C GLN A 152 -3.31 -22.31 -0.09
N SER A 153 -3.71 -23.54 -0.38
CA SER A 153 -3.81 -24.06 -1.74
C SER A 153 -4.77 -23.29 -2.67
N ASN A 154 -5.85 -22.77 -2.12
CA ASN A 154 -6.88 -22.04 -2.87
C ASN A 154 -6.93 -20.56 -2.52
N THR A 155 -6.04 -20.05 -1.66
CA THR A 155 -6.01 -18.63 -1.32
C THR A 155 -5.70 -17.80 -2.56
N GLU A 156 -6.59 -16.89 -2.89
CA GLU A 156 -6.45 -15.89 -3.96
C GLU A 156 -6.95 -14.55 -3.44
N ILE A 157 -6.16 -13.48 -3.62
CA ILE A 157 -6.55 -12.12 -3.24
C ILE A 157 -7.06 -11.40 -4.48
N VAL A 158 -8.22 -10.76 -4.36
CA VAL A 158 -8.90 -10.11 -5.49
C VAL A 158 -8.38 -8.71 -5.77
N GLU A 159 -7.89 -8.00 -4.74
CA GLU A 159 -7.54 -6.59 -4.81
C GLU A 159 -6.07 -6.30 -4.42
N ASN A 160 -5.68 -5.03 -4.55
CA ASN A 160 -4.33 -4.55 -4.25
C ASN A 160 -3.99 -4.69 -2.76
N LEU A 161 -2.80 -5.17 -2.45
CA LEU A 161 -2.29 -5.35 -1.09
C LEU A 161 -1.66 -4.09 -0.46
N GLY A 162 -1.53 -3.00 -1.21
CA GLY A 162 -0.70 -1.86 -0.82
C GLY A 162 -0.99 -1.23 0.54
N SER A 163 -2.25 -1.21 0.99
CA SER A 163 -2.61 -0.65 2.30
C SER A 163 -2.86 -1.72 3.37
N VAL A 164 -2.96 -2.99 2.97
CA VAL A 164 -3.40 -4.10 3.83
C VAL A 164 -2.46 -4.34 5.00
N PHE A 165 -1.15 -4.40 4.71
CA PHE A 165 -0.10 -4.76 5.68
C PHE A 165 0.82 -3.57 6.04
N GLN A 166 0.34 -2.33 5.88
CA GLN A 166 1.15 -1.17 6.27
C GLN A 166 1.41 -1.14 7.78
N ASN A 167 2.63 -0.71 8.15
CA ASN A 167 3.09 -0.63 9.54
C ASN A 167 3.04 -1.99 10.27
N THR A 168 3.32 -3.08 9.53
CA THR A 168 3.61 -4.40 10.10
C THR A 168 5.12 -4.67 10.06
N ASN A 169 5.57 -5.70 10.78
CA ASN A 169 6.94 -6.21 10.69
C ASN A 169 7.03 -7.42 9.74
N LEU A 170 6.26 -7.40 8.65
CA LEU A 170 6.18 -8.52 7.70
C LEU A 170 7.52 -8.74 6.99
N THR A 171 8.06 -9.95 7.12
CA THR A 171 9.33 -10.38 6.52
C THR A 171 9.16 -11.56 5.58
N THR A 172 8.07 -12.32 5.69
CA THR A 172 7.95 -13.62 5.04
C THR A 172 6.54 -13.88 4.52
N PHE A 173 6.46 -14.37 3.28
CA PHE A 173 5.28 -15.04 2.74
C PHE A 173 5.52 -16.54 2.68
N ILE A 174 4.56 -17.33 3.14
CA ILE A 174 4.52 -18.79 2.95
C ILE A 174 3.42 -19.07 1.95
N VAL A 175 3.76 -19.71 0.83
CA VAL A 175 2.79 -20.07 -0.21
C VAL A 175 2.77 -21.58 -0.36
N SER A 176 1.60 -22.20 -0.21
CA SER A 176 1.43 -23.63 -0.41
C SER A 176 1.95 -24.03 -1.80
N PRO A 177 2.74 -25.12 -1.93
CA PRO A 177 3.17 -25.62 -3.24
C PRO A 177 2.00 -25.92 -4.19
N LYS A 178 0.82 -26.22 -3.64
CA LYS A 178 -0.42 -26.48 -4.37
C LYS A 178 -1.16 -25.20 -4.79
N ASN A 179 -0.76 -24.02 -4.34
CA ASN A 179 -1.39 -22.78 -4.74
C ASN A 179 -1.18 -22.55 -6.23
N THR A 180 -2.26 -22.24 -6.95
CA THR A 180 -2.27 -22.08 -8.41
C THR A 180 -2.09 -20.63 -8.87
N LYS A 181 -2.11 -19.68 -7.94
CA LYS A 181 -2.11 -18.24 -8.24
C LYS A 181 -0.77 -17.57 -7.90
N TYR A 182 -0.13 -18.03 -6.82
CA TYR A 182 1.06 -17.39 -6.26
C TYR A 182 2.22 -18.34 -6.08
N THR A 183 3.40 -17.76 -6.01
CA THR A 183 4.64 -18.34 -5.52
C THR A 183 5.39 -17.29 -4.71
N THR A 184 6.45 -17.66 -4.06
CA THR A 184 7.26 -16.73 -3.25
C THR A 184 8.74 -17.00 -3.43
N VAL A 185 9.52 -15.95 -3.38
CA VAL A 185 10.97 -16.01 -3.32
C VAL A 185 11.48 -14.83 -2.50
N ASP A 186 12.28 -15.12 -1.50
CA ASP A 186 13.03 -14.13 -0.75
C ASP A 186 12.22 -12.92 -0.26
N GLY A 187 11.05 -13.18 0.35
CA GLY A 187 10.15 -12.13 0.86
C GLY A 187 9.30 -11.44 -0.20
N LEU A 188 9.40 -11.84 -1.45
CA LEU A 188 8.54 -11.38 -2.54
C LEU A 188 7.40 -12.36 -2.76
N LEU A 189 6.17 -11.86 -2.76
CA LEU A 189 5.00 -12.58 -3.27
C LEU A 189 4.91 -12.33 -4.77
N LEU A 190 4.89 -13.40 -5.56
CA LEU A 190 4.88 -13.36 -7.01
C LEU A 190 3.60 -13.98 -7.55
N ASP A 191 3.22 -13.63 -8.78
CA ASP A 191 2.29 -14.42 -9.56
C ASP A 191 2.82 -15.87 -9.75
N LYS A 192 1.98 -16.80 -10.16
CA LYS A 192 2.37 -18.22 -10.30
C LYS A 192 3.49 -18.43 -11.30
N LEU A 193 3.61 -17.60 -12.30
CA LEU A 193 4.68 -17.66 -13.31
C LEU A 193 6.01 -17.13 -12.75
N GLY A 194 5.99 -16.42 -11.63
CA GLY A 194 7.17 -15.81 -11.03
C GLY A 194 7.68 -14.59 -11.79
N THR A 195 6.84 -13.96 -12.59
CA THR A 195 7.18 -12.84 -13.49
C THR A 195 6.64 -11.49 -13.03
N THR A 196 5.59 -11.49 -12.23
CA THR A 196 5.01 -10.28 -11.63
C THR A 196 5.25 -10.27 -10.13
N ILE A 197 5.84 -9.21 -9.62
CA ILE A 197 5.94 -8.96 -8.18
C ILE A 197 4.61 -8.38 -7.74
N VAL A 198 3.85 -9.17 -6.96
CA VAL A 198 2.53 -8.79 -6.44
C VAL A 198 2.67 -7.94 -5.19
N PHE A 199 3.55 -8.35 -4.26
CA PHE A 199 3.82 -7.59 -3.03
C PHE A 199 5.16 -7.99 -2.43
N ALA A 200 5.81 -7.06 -1.75
CA ALA A 200 7.06 -7.27 -1.02
C ALA A 200 6.85 -7.22 0.49
N ALA A 201 7.50 -8.08 1.24
CA ALA A 201 7.50 -8.03 2.70
C ALA A 201 8.28 -6.80 3.17
N THR A 202 7.55 -5.75 3.58
CA THR A 202 8.07 -4.38 3.73
C THR A 202 9.09 -4.19 4.85
N ALA A 203 9.02 -5.01 5.89
CA ALA A 203 10.02 -4.97 7.00
C ALA A 203 11.30 -5.75 6.69
N LYS A 204 11.33 -6.52 5.58
CA LYS A 204 12.55 -7.16 5.13
C LYS A 204 13.54 -6.10 4.62
N ALA A 205 14.78 -6.19 5.07
CA ALA A 205 15.86 -5.38 4.51
C ALA A 205 16.31 -5.98 3.17
N TYR A 206 15.90 -5.36 2.06
CA TYR A 206 16.32 -5.79 0.73
C TYR A 206 17.70 -5.26 0.33
N GLY A 207 18.15 -4.13 0.95
CA GLY A 207 19.43 -3.50 0.61
C GLY A 207 19.50 -3.18 -0.88
N ASP A 208 20.45 -3.78 -1.60
CA ASP A 208 20.60 -3.66 -3.05
C ASP A 208 19.74 -4.72 -3.75
N LEU A 209 18.53 -4.31 -4.14
CA LEU A 209 17.58 -5.18 -4.83
C LEU A 209 17.86 -5.21 -6.33
N VAL A 210 18.18 -6.40 -6.87
CA VAL A 210 18.35 -6.61 -8.31
C VAL A 210 17.14 -7.40 -8.86
N LEU A 211 16.41 -6.76 -9.77
CA LEU A 211 15.32 -7.39 -10.51
C LEU A 211 15.85 -7.87 -11.86
N ASP A 212 15.97 -9.19 -11.99
CA ASP A 212 16.47 -9.82 -13.21
C ASP A 212 15.48 -9.72 -14.39
N GLU A 213 15.89 -10.21 -15.57
CA GLU A 213 15.12 -10.09 -16.82
C GLU A 213 13.78 -10.83 -16.81
N LYS A 214 13.57 -11.77 -15.88
CA LYS A 214 12.29 -12.52 -15.79
C LYS A 214 11.13 -11.65 -15.30
N TYR A 215 11.40 -10.60 -14.49
CA TYR A 215 10.36 -9.74 -13.97
C TYR A 215 9.85 -8.78 -15.05
N VAL A 216 8.57 -8.87 -15.39
CA VAL A 216 7.92 -8.05 -16.41
C VAL A 216 7.03 -6.96 -15.81
N ALA A 217 6.60 -7.14 -14.57
CA ALA A 217 5.77 -6.15 -13.86
C ALA A 217 6.03 -6.14 -12.34
N ILE A 218 5.89 -4.96 -11.77
CA ILE A 218 5.72 -4.71 -10.35
C ILE A 218 4.30 -4.18 -10.19
N ALA A 219 3.49 -4.84 -9.37
CA ALA A 219 2.11 -4.43 -9.13
C ALA A 219 2.03 -3.09 -8.40
N ASP A 220 0.85 -2.48 -8.42
CA ASP A 220 0.59 -1.23 -7.71
C ASP A 220 0.88 -1.39 -6.21
N SER A 221 1.59 -0.42 -5.64
CA SER A 221 2.00 -0.37 -4.23
C SER A 221 2.84 -1.57 -3.75
N ALA A 222 3.41 -2.38 -4.64
CA ALA A 222 4.06 -3.65 -4.27
C ALA A 222 5.23 -3.49 -3.28
N PHE A 223 5.95 -2.40 -3.31
CA PHE A 223 7.06 -2.07 -2.40
C PHE A 223 6.78 -0.83 -1.54
N CYS A 224 5.50 -0.46 -1.32
CA CYS A 224 5.15 0.70 -0.52
C CYS A 224 5.81 0.65 0.87
N GLY A 225 6.68 1.62 1.18
CA GLY A 225 7.41 1.69 2.45
C GLY A 225 8.49 0.63 2.64
N ALA A 226 8.90 -0.10 1.59
CA ALA A 226 9.91 -1.14 1.70
C ALA A 226 11.32 -0.59 1.98
N ASN A 227 12.09 -1.36 2.74
CA ASN A 227 13.46 -1.01 3.09
C ASN A 227 14.44 -1.47 1.98
N ILE A 228 14.61 -0.62 0.97
CA ILE A 228 15.48 -0.82 -0.19
C ILE A 228 16.47 0.34 -0.24
N THR A 229 17.74 0.06 -0.48
CA THR A 229 18.79 1.09 -0.66
C THR A 229 19.03 1.39 -2.14
N THR A 230 19.21 0.34 -2.94
CA THR A 230 19.40 0.45 -4.39
C THR A 230 18.42 -0.46 -5.12
N LEU A 231 17.78 0.04 -6.17
CA LEU A 231 16.98 -0.75 -7.08
C LEU A 231 17.71 -0.85 -8.43
N THR A 232 18.05 -2.08 -8.86
CA THR A 232 18.58 -2.34 -10.18
C THR A 232 17.59 -3.14 -11.01
N VAL A 233 17.20 -2.60 -12.16
CA VAL A 233 16.27 -3.22 -13.11
C VAL A 233 17.04 -3.70 -14.34
N LEU A 234 16.99 -5.00 -14.66
CA LEU A 234 17.63 -5.57 -15.84
C LEU A 234 16.68 -5.67 -17.04
N ASN A 235 15.39 -5.92 -16.80
CA ASN A 235 14.40 -6.02 -17.89
C ASN A 235 14.01 -4.64 -18.44
N SER A 236 14.35 -4.39 -19.70
CA SER A 236 14.01 -3.12 -20.36
C SER A 236 12.52 -2.93 -20.69
N LYS A 237 11.68 -3.93 -20.46
CA LYS A 237 10.22 -3.86 -20.65
C LYS A 237 9.44 -3.92 -19.33
N LEU A 238 10.14 -3.74 -18.20
CA LEU A 238 9.50 -3.75 -16.89
C LEU A 238 8.44 -2.64 -16.80
N ARG A 239 7.27 -2.98 -16.31
CA ARG A 239 6.22 -2.03 -15.91
C ARG A 239 6.28 -1.85 -14.40
N ILE A 240 6.57 -0.65 -13.96
CA ILE A 240 6.53 -0.26 -12.55
C ILE A 240 5.13 0.31 -12.31
N GLY A 241 4.37 -0.33 -11.43
CA GLY A 241 2.99 0.02 -11.10
C GLY A 241 2.85 1.36 -10.38
N ASN A 242 1.61 1.82 -10.21
CA ASN A 242 1.31 3.03 -9.46
C ASN A 242 1.69 2.86 -7.99
N TYR A 243 2.25 3.90 -7.37
CA TYR A 243 2.67 3.86 -5.94
C TYR A 243 3.67 2.73 -5.61
N ALA A 244 4.28 2.08 -6.59
CA ALA A 244 5.05 0.84 -6.40
C ALA A 244 6.15 0.98 -5.32
N PHE A 245 6.85 2.10 -5.25
CA PHE A 245 7.91 2.41 -4.29
C PHE A 245 7.61 3.69 -3.48
N VAL A 246 6.32 4.02 -3.30
CA VAL A 246 5.95 5.17 -2.49
C VAL A 246 6.44 5.01 -1.04
N ASN A 247 6.93 6.09 -0.43
CA ASN A 247 7.50 6.09 0.92
C ASN A 247 8.70 5.13 1.12
N CYS A 248 9.41 4.74 0.06
CA CYS A 248 10.69 4.03 0.20
C CYS A 248 11.78 5.05 0.63
N GLU A 249 11.72 5.49 1.88
CA GLU A 249 12.53 6.60 2.39
C GLU A 249 14.03 6.32 2.37
N ASN A 250 14.46 5.04 2.39
CA ASN A 250 15.87 4.63 2.33
C ASN A 250 16.38 4.40 0.90
N LEU A 251 15.52 4.52 -0.12
CA LEU A 251 15.92 4.31 -1.52
C LEU A 251 16.80 5.50 -1.98
N GLU A 252 18.08 5.23 -2.18
CA GLU A 252 19.07 6.22 -2.59
C GLU A 252 19.30 6.23 -4.11
N LYS A 253 19.19 5.06 -4.75
CA LYS A 253 19.55 4.90 -6.16
C LYS A 253 18.62 3.96 -6.91
N VAL A 254 18.29 4.33 -8.15
CA VAL A 254 17.59 3.48 -9.14
C VAL A 254 18.46 3.37 -10.37
N ILE A 255 18.75 2.16 -10.80
CA ILE A 255 19.51 1.84 -12.01
C ILE A 255 18.57 1.17 -13.00
N LEU A 256 18.22 1.89 -14.05
CA LEU A 256 17.38 1.40 -15.14
C LEU A 256 18.25 0.84 -16.28
N PRO A 257 17.74 -0.05 -17.12
CA PRO A 257 18.47 -0.53 -18.28
C PRO A 257 18.69 0.61 -19.28
N ALA A 258 19.89 0.65 -19.91
CA ALA A 258 20.23 1.61 -20.95
C ALA A 258 19.51 1.29 -22.29
N LYS A 259 18.19 1.05 -22.23
CA LYS A 259 17.34 0.68 -23.36
C LYS A 259 15.90 1.11 -23.09
N ALA A 260 15.23 1.65 -24.10
CA ALA A 260 13.84 2.08 -23.97
C ALA A 260 12.88 0.91 -23.75
N GLY A 261 11.82 1.17 -22.96
CA GLY A 261 10.72 0.24 -22.74
C GLY A 261 10.23 0.13 -21.31
N VAL A 262 10.99 0.58 -20.30
CA VAL A 262 10.50 0.70 -18.94
C VAL A 262 9.41 1.77 -18.88
N VAL A 263 8.31 1.45 -18.19
CA VAL A 263 7.19 2.37 -17.90
C VAL A 263 7.15 2.60 -16.41
N ILE A 264 7.06 3.87 -16.00
CA ILE A 264 6.97 4.29 -14.59
C ILE A 264 5.56 4.81 -14.33
N GLY A 265 4.83 4.15 -13.44
CA GLY A 265 3.45 4.49 -13.07
C GLY A 265 3.33 5.75 -12.21
N ASN A 266 2.08 6.16 -11.97
CA ASN A 266 1.77 7.33 -11.15
C ASN A 266 2.25 7.15 -9.71
N HIS A 267 2.83 8.20 -9.12
CA HIS A 267 3.36 8.18 -7.75
C HIS A 267 4.40 7.08 -7.47
N ALA A 268 5.01 6.48 -8.49
CA ALA A 268 5.79 5.26 -8.32
C ALA A 268 6.94 5.39 -7.30
N PHE A 269 7.62 6.52 -7.23
CA PHE A 269 8.70 6.83 -6.29
C PHE A 269 8.39 8.05 -5.41
N ASN A 270 7.11 8.42 -5.29
CA ASN A 270 6.70 9.57 -4.48
C ASN A 270 7.12 9.38 -3.02
N TYR A 271 7.67 10.42 -2.39
CA TYR A 271 8.26 10.40 -1.04
C TYR A 271 9.46 9.44 -0.88
N ALA A 272 10.15 9.04 -1.95
CA ALA A 272 11.49 8.44 -1.83
C ALA A 272 12.51 9.56 -1.51
N SER A 273 12.48 10.05 -0.27
CA SER A 273 13.15 11.29 0.15
C SER A 273 14.68 11.24 0.12
N SER A 274 15.26 10.04 0.16
CA SER A 274 16.71 9.80 0.03
C SER A 274 17.17 9.59 -1.42
N LEU A 275 16.27 9.53 -2.40
CA LEU A 275 16.60 9.22 -3.78
C LEU A 275 17.41 10.37 -4.41
N VAL A 276 18.68 10.09 -4.69
CA VAL A 276 19.64 11.07 -5.24
C VAL A 276 20.16 10.70 -6.63
N GLY A 277 19.81 9.52 -7.15
CA GLY A 277 20.27 9.06 -8.45
C GLY A 277 19.26 8.16 -9.16
N VAL A 278 18.96 8.48 -10.42
CA VAL A 278 18.23 7.61 -11.34
C VAL A 278 19.04 7.47 -12.62
N GLU A 279 19.81 6.38 -12.71
CA GLU A 279 20.61 6.12 -13.89
C GLU A 279 19.75 5.68 -15.07
N ASN A 280 20.10 6.13 -16.27
CA ASN A 280 19.44 5.78 -17.53
C ASN A 280 17.98 6.26 -17.66
N LEU A 281 17.56 7.26 -16.88
CA LEU A 281 16.21 7.84 -16.99
C LEU A 281 15.92 8.37 -18.41
N ALA A 282 16.95 8.77 -19.14
CA ALA A 282 16.85 9.20 -20.54
C ALA A 282 16.25 8.14 -21.49
N TYR A 283 16.26 6.88 -21.12
CA TYR A 283 15.64 5.81 -21.92
C TYR A 283 14.15 5.56 -21.56
N VAL A 284 13.64 6.17 -20.49
CA VAL A 284 12.23 6.07 -20.11
C VAL A 284 11.40 7.04 -20.95
N LYS A 285 10.31 6.55 -21.54
CA LYS A 285 9.42 7.34 -22.40
C LYS A 285 8.14 7.80 -21.69
N GLU A 286 7.69 7.02 -20.71
CA GLU A 286 6.48 7.28 -19.97
C GLU A 286 6.82 7.38 -18.49
N ILE A 287 6.64 8.58 -17.93
CA ILE A 287 6.79 8.88 -16.50
C ILE A 287 5.43 9.37 -16.01
N GLY A 288 4.81 8.63 -15.10
CA GLY A 288 3.47 8.91 -14.59
C GLY A 288 3.37 10.18 -13.73
N ASP A 289 2.14 10.54 -13.38
CA ASP A 289 1.84 11.69 -12.54
C ASP A 289 2.48 11.52 -11.16
N TYR A 290 3.13 12.59 -10.67
CA TYR A 290 3.81 12.61 -9.35
C TYR A 290 4.83 11.49 -9.14
N ALA A 291 5.34 10.87 -10.19
CA ALA A 291 6.17 9.66 -10.12
C ALA A 291 7.43 9.85 -9.27
N PHE A 292 8.05 11.00 -9.30
CA PHE A 292 9.23 11.39 -8.50
C PHE A 292 8.97 12.61 -7.64
N ALA A 293 7.71 12.86 -7.26
CA ALA A 293 7.41 13.97 -6.36
C ALA A 293 8.01 13.75 -4.97
N ASN A 294 8.43 14.83 -4.30
CA ASN A 294 9.01 14.80 -2.95
C ASN A 294 10.26 13.91 -2.83
N THR A 295 11.05 13.77 -3.89
CA THR A 295 12.30 13.01 -3.88
C THR A 295 13.50 13.86 -3.44
N GLY A 296 14.64 13.19 -3.24
CA GLY A 296 15.93 13.81 -2.86
C GLY A 296 16.57 14.65 -3.97
N SER A 297 17.88 14.88 -3.85
CA SER A 297 18.62 15.77 -4.77
C SER A 297 18.99 15.03 -6.06
N LEU A 298 18.11 15.10 -7.06
CA LEU A 298 18.29 14.45 -8.35
C LEU A 298 18.99 15.36 -9.38
N LYS A 299 19.82 14.75 -10.24
CA LYS A 299 20.08 15.24 -11.59
C LYS A 299 19.16 14.48 -12.54
N VAL A 300 18.37 15.21 -13.31
CA VAL A 300 17.39 14.62 -14.22
C VAL A 300 17.86 14.82 -15.66
N GLU A 301 18.07 13.72 -16.38
CA GLU A 301 18.33 13.73 -17.82
C GLU A 301 17.23 12.95 -18.52
N LEU A 302 16.42 13.65 -19.30
CA LEU A 302 15.31 13.08 -20.06
C LEU A 302 15.71 12.89 -21.52
N GLY A 303 15.32 11.79 -22.10
CA GLY A 303 15.58 11.52 -23.52
C GLY A 303 14.51 12.07 -24.44
N ALA A 304 14.78 12.05 -25.74
CA ALA A 304 13.81 12.50 -26.74
C ALA A 304 12.49 11.71 -26.67
N ASN A 305 11.38 12.42 -26.97
CA ASN A 305 10.00 11.93 -26.95
C ASN A 305 9.58 11.39 -25.56
N ALA A 306 10.07 11.97 -24.47
CA ALA A 306 9.59 11.67 -23.14
C ALA A 306 8.20 12.30 -22.90
N ASN A 307 7.28 11.52 -22.35
CA ASN A 307 5.98 11.96 -21.88
C ASN A 307 6.01 11.95 -20.35
N VAL A 308 5.96 13.13 -19.75
CA VAL A 308 6.13 13.35 -18.32
C VAL A 308 4.82 13.86 -17.74
N GLY A 309 4.26 13.11 -16.80
CA GLY A 309 2.95 13.36 -16.22
C GLY A 309 2.84 14.64 -15.37
N GLU A 310 1.63 14.89 -14.88
CA GLU A 310 1.33 15.97 -13.95
C GLU A 310 2.19 15.86 -12.68
N GLY A 311 2.80 16.98 -12.25
CA GLY A 311 3.59 17.02 -11.01
C GLY A 311 4.68 15.97 -10.91
N ALA A 312 5.15 15.37 -12.00
CA ALA A 312 6.03 14.20 -11.96
C ALA A 312 7.24 14.37 -11.05
N PHE A 313 7.77 15.59 -10.93
CA PHE A 313 8.88 15.95 -10.04
C PHE A 313 8.47 17.01 -9.00
N PHE A 314 7.19 17.15 -8.70
CA PHE A 314 6.66 18.14 -7.77
C PHE A 314 7.40 18.14 -6.44
N GLN A 315 7.85 19.31 -5.95
CA GLN A 315 8.58 19.49 -4.68
C GLN A 315 9.84 18.63 -4.52
N SER A 316 10.40 18.07 -5.59
CA SER A 316 11.66 17.35 -5.52
C SER A 316 12.86 18.30 -5.39
N LYS A 317 13.96 17.80 -4.81
CA LYS A 317 15.17 18.63 -4.60
C LYS A 317 16.09 18.60 -5.82
N ILE A 318 15.52 18.66 -7.03
CA ILE A 318 16.29 18.71 -8.29
C ILE A 318 17.11 20.00 -8.34
N VAL A 319 18.37 19.87 -8.81
CA VAL A 319 19.27 21.02 -9.02
C VAL A 319 19.42 21.35 -10.50
N TYR A 320 19.36 20.30 -11.34
CA TYR A 320 19.59 20.42 -12.78
C TYR A 320 18.67 19.46 -13.54
N VAL A 321 18.14 19.96 -14.64
CA VAL A 321 17.32 19.17 -15.59
C VAL A 321 17.86 19.36 -17.00
N LYS A 322 18.11 18.24 -17.71
CA LYS A 322 18.31 18.23 -19.16
C LYS A 322 17.09 17.65 -19.83
N LEU A 323 16.47 18.45 -20.71
CA LEU A 323 15.25 18.07 -21.42
C LEU A 323 15.58 17.35 -22.74
N GLY A 324 14.78 16.35 -23.08
CA GLY A 324 14.86 15.66 -24.34
C GLY A 324 14.05 16.34 -25.45
N ALA A 325 14.48 16.21 -26.69
CA ALA A 325 13.76 16.71 -27.85
C ALA A 325 12.36 16.08 -27.98
N ASN A 326 11.38 16.86 -28.47
CA ASN A 326 9.99 16.43 -28.70
C ASN A 326 9.32 15.82 -27.45
N SER A 327 9.64 16.33 -26.28
CA SER A 327 9.09 15.87 -25.01
C SER A 327 7.92 16.73 -24.54
N ASN A 328 6.96 16.08 -23.88
CA ASN A 328 5.78 16.72 -23.31
C ASN A 328 5.85 16.67 -21.78
N PHE A 329 5.56 17.80 -21.16
CA PHE A 329 5.52 17.95 -19.70
C PHE A 329 4.12 18.35 -19.26
N GLY A 330 3.54 17.57 -18.35
CA GLY A 330 2.22 17.82 -17.78
C GLY A 330 2.16 19.04 -16.88
N LEU A 331 0.96 19.34 -16.38
CA LEU A 331 0.69 20.41 -15.44
C LEU A 331 1.65 20.32 -14.25
N GLY A 332 2.39 21.41 -13.96
CA GLY A 332 3.27 21.50 -12.80
C GLY A 332 4.36 20.44 -12.73
N ALA A 333 4.83 19.88 -13.85
CA ALA A 333 5.74 18.72 -13.86
C ALA A 333 6.98 18.91 -12.98
N PHE A 334 7.52 20.12 -12.87
CA PHE A 334 8.64 20.49 -12.00
C PHE A 334 8.23 21.50 -10.92
N GLN A 335 6.95 21.77 -10.71
CA GLN A 335 6.47 22.81 -9.81
C GLN A 335 7.05 22.65 -8.39
N LYS A 336 7.49 23.79 -7.81
CA LYS A 336 8.10 23.90 -6.47
C LYS A 336 9.41 23.12 -6.29
N CYS A 337 10.16 22.84 -7.37
CA CYS A 337 11.53 22.37 -7.28
C CYS A 337 12.46 23.51 -6.83
N SER A 338 12.35 23.88 -5.56
CA SER A 338 12.98 25.10 -5.00
C SER A 338 14.51 25.13 -5.04
N TYR A 339 15.14 24.03 -5.44
CA TYR A 339 16.59 23.90 -5.63
C TYR A 339 17.00 23.91 -7.11
N LEU A 340 16.07 23.89 -8.05
CA LEU A 340 16.36 23.89 -9.49
C LEU A 340 17.01 25.20 -9.92
N GLU A 341 18.24 25.12 -10.44
CA GLU A 341 19.04 26.27 -10.85
C GLU A 341 19.11 26.41 -12.37
N GLU A 342 19.14 25.27 -13.08
CA GLU A 342 19.33 25.24 -14.53
C GLU A 342 18.46 24.21 -15.24
N VAL A 343 17.85 24.62 -16.34
CA VAL A 343 17.14 23.76 -17.29
C VAL A 343 17.87 23.83 -18.63
N ALA A 344 18.54 22.75 -19.02
CA ALA A 344 19.19 22.62 -20.31
C ALA A 344 18.20 22.15 -21.37
N MET A 345 17.95 23.03 -22.36
CA MET A 345 17.10 22.75 -23.51
C MET A 345 17.80 21.82 -24.52
N PRO A 346 17.05 21.01 -25.30
CA PRO A 346 17.63 20.19 -26.35
C PRO A 346 18.23 21.07 -27.49
N GLU A 347 19.22 20.55 -28.19
CA GLU A 347 19.83 21.28 -29.33
C GLU A 347 18.88 21.43 -30.51
N ALA A 348 17.94 20.50 -30.69
CA ALA A 348 16.92 20.53 -31.77
C ALA A 348 15.65 19.82 -31.30
N GLY A 349 14.52 20.09 -31.93
CA GLY A 349 13.22 19.53 -31.62
C GLY A 349 12.46 20.38 -30.58
N ASN A 350 11.15 20.23 -30.57
CA ASN A 350 10.24 21.05 -29.75
C ASN A 350 10.14 20.46 -28.35
N VAL A 351 9.80 21.31 -27.36
CA VAL A 351 9.48 20.90 -25.99
C VAL A 351 8.19 21.59 -25.63
N HIS A 352 7.20 20.81 -25.22
CA HIS A 352 5.92 21.35 -24.75
C HIS A 352 5.89 21.39 -23.22
N PHE A 353 5.68 22.59 -22.65
CA PHE A 353 5.50 22.80 -21.21
C PHE A 353 4.01 22.92 -20.89
N GLY A 354 3.50 22.08 -20.00
CA GLY A 354 2.17 22.25 -19.44
C GLY A 354 2.04 23.48 -18.53
N VAL A 355 0.82 23.83 -18.18
CA VAL A 355 0.52 24.94 -17.26
C VAL A 355 1.34 24.81 -15.98
N ALA A 356 1.90 25.94 -15.49
CA ALA A 356 2.66 26.01 -14.24
C ALA A 356 3.86 25.05 -14.14
N CYS A 357 4.44 24.61 -15.26
CA CYS A 357 5.45 23.53 -15.33
C CYS A 357 6.63 23.74 -14.36
N PHE A 358 7.14 24.97 -14.22
CA PHE A 358 8.22 25.38 -13.32
C PHE A 358 7.77 26.37 -12.25
N ALA A 359 6.47 26.46 -11.97
CA ALA A 359 5.96 27.48 -11.04
C ALA A 359 6.56 27.31 -9.64
N ASN A 360 7.05 28.44 -9.08
CA ASN A 360 7.71 28.55 -7.78
C ASN A 360 9.07 27.82 -7.68
N ASP A 361 9.79 27.70 -8.79
CA ASP A 361 11.18 27.25 -8.81
C ASP A 361 12.08 28.46 -8.54
N ILE A 362 12.15 28.84 -7.28
CA ILE A 362 12.70 30.14 -6.82
C ILE A 362 14.18 30.35 -7.13
N LYS A 363 14.96 29.28 -7.38
CA LYS A 363 16.38 29.35 -7.72
C LYS A 363 16.64 29.22 -9.22
N LEU A 364 15.61 28.95 -10.04
CA LEU A 364 15.80 28.80 -11.47
C LEU A 364 16.29 30.13 -12.07
N SER A 365 17.51 30.09 -12.60
CA SER A 365 18.18 31.29 -13.15
C SER A 365 18.70 31.10 -14.58
N LYS A 366 18.64 29.86 -15.10
CA LYS A 366 19.16 29.52 -16.41
C LYS A 366 18.20 28.61 -17.18
N ILE A 367 17.65 29.12 -18.25
CA ILE A 367 16.91 28.39 -19.29
C ILE A 367 16.99 29.14 -20.60
N ASP A 368 17.33 28.47 -21.71
CA ASP A 368 17.38 29.11 -23.04
C ASP A 368 16.04 28.91 -23.76
N LEU A 369 15.18 29.92 -23.66
CA LEU A 369 13.86 29.93 -24.31
C LEU A 369 13.90 30.24 -25.80
N SER A 370 15.07 30.63 -26.36
CA SER A 370 15.20 30.95 -27.79
C SER A 370 14.96 29.75 -28.72
N LYS A 371 14.94 28.56 -28.15
CA LYS A 371 14.73 27.27 -28.86
C LYS A 371 13.29 26.74 -28.77
N LEU A 372 12.37 27.52 -28.20
CA LEU A 372 10.97 27.16 -28.15
C LEU A 372 10.26 27.62 -29.40
N ASP A 373 9.63 26.72 -30.15
CA ASP A 373 8.79 27.05 -31.30
C ASP A 373 7.29 27.18 -30.91
N GLU A 374 6.94 26.98 -29.67
CA GLU A 374 5.58 26.93 -29.16
C GLU A 374 5.30 28.03 -28.14
N THR A 375 4.02 28.29 -27.90
CA THR A 375 3.56 29.25 -26.88
C THR A 375 3.89 28.69 -25.49
N ILE A 376 4.44 29.56 -24.62
CA ILE A 376 4.61 29.22 -23.20
C ILE A 376 3.23 29.27 -22.53
N GLU A 377 2.84 28.16 -21.90
CA GLU A 377 1.57 28.01 -21.22
C GLU A 377 1.47 28.92 -19.98
N ARG A 378 0.22 29.12 -19.52
CA ARG A 378 -0.07 29.97 -18.37
C ARG A 378 0.72 29.54 -17.14
N GLU A 379 1.25 30.51 -16.40
CA GLU A 379 1.96 30.32 -15.12
C GLU A 379 3.22 29.47 -15.21
N THR A 380 3.71 29.10 -16.39
CA THR A 380 4.87 28.17 -16.54
C THR A 380 6.05 28.56 -15.65
N PHE A 381 6.38 29.84 -15.52
CA PHE A 381 7.47 30.36 -14.68
C PHE A 381 6.97 31.28 -13.56
N TYR A 382 5.70 31.13 -13.13
CA TYR A 382 5.17 31.93 -12.03
C TYR A 382 5.99 31.75 -10.76
N GLY A 383 6.44 32.82 -10.14
CA GLY A 383 7.23 32.76 -8.90
C GLY A 383 8.70 32.32 -9.06
N CYS A 384 9.22 32.18 -10.28
CA CYS A 384 10.66 31.95 -10.53
C CYS A 384 11.45 33.26 -10.35
N VAL A 385 11.65 33.70 -9.11
CA VAL A 385 12.18 35.02 -8.77
C VAL A 385 13.66 35.23 -9.12
N SER A 386 14.38 34.19 -9.50
CA SER A 386 15.79 34.22 -9.90
C SER A 386 15.98 34.20 -11.43
N LEU A 387 14.91 34.06 -12.23
CA LEU A 387 14.94 33.99 -13.68
C LEU A 387 15.03 35.34 -14.36
#